data_0d3d4680d5a945855e8e995b27cb9745
#
_entry.id   0d3d4680d5a945855e8e995b27cb9745
#
_cell.length_a   1.000
_cell.length_b   1.000
_cell.length_c   1.000
_cell.angle_alpha   90.00
_cell.angle_beta   90.00
_cell.angle_gamma   90.00
#
_symmetry.space_group_name_H-M   'P 1'
#
loop_
_entity.id
_entity.type
_entity.pdbx_description
1 polymer ?
#
loop_
_entity_poly.entity_id
_entity_poly.type
_entity_poly.pdbx_seq_one_letter_code
_entity_poly.pdbx_strand_id
1 'polypeptide(L)'
;STLSSSSAASDVYKRQEEAVLKYGTLARMNPPLRTEEDRQRIIKGLQEGTIEIIATDHAPHSKEEKDKPLDQAPSGITGIETSLALGVTELVEKGYLSMMQLLEKMTINPAKLYNMEQGRLQEGKPADVVLFDPEEEWEVKEYKSKATNSPFTGWKLKGKVKYTICDGKIIEL
;
A
#
# COMPACT_ATOMS: atom_id res chain seq x y z
N SER A 1 -16.87 -4.44 7.05
CA SER A 1 -16.18 -5.63 6.54
C SER A 1 -14.74 -5.28 6.23
N THR A 2 -13.84 -5.91 6.94
CA THR A 2 -12.43 -5.84 6.65
C THR A 2 -12.15 -6.66 5.39
N LEU A 3 -11.84 -6.00 4.28
CA LEU A 3 -11.06 -6.66 3.25
C LEU A 3 -9.64 -6.78 3.82
N SER A 4 -9.30 -7.96 4.33
CA SER A 4 -7.93 -8.28 4.66
C SER A 4 -7.15 -8.29 3.36
N SER A 5 -6.04 -7.55 3.33
CA SER A 5 -4.83 -7.97 2.65
C SER A 5 -4.40 -7.26 1.38
N SER A 6 -3.21 -7.55 0.99
CA SER A 6 -2.40 -7.19 -0.17
C SER A 6 -3.18 -7.02 -1.48
N SER A 7 -4.29 -7.73 -1.64
CA SER A 7 -5.15 -7.59 -2.80
C SER A 7 -5.81 -6.21 -2.87
N ALA A 8 -6.25 -5.62 -1.77
CA ALA A 8 -6.95 -4.33 -1.81
C ALA A 8 -6.05 -3.20 -2.32
N ALA A 9 -4.79 -3.14 -1.90
CA ALA A 9 -3.86 -2.14 -2.41
C ALA A 9 -3.46 -2.42 -3.87
N SER A 10 -3.16 -3.67 -4.22
CA SER A 10 -2.81 -4.05 -5.59
C SER A 10 -4.00 -4.07 -6.55
N ASP A 11 -5.20 -4.42 -6.08
CA ASP A 11 -6.43 -4.40 -6.88
C ASP A 11 -6.81 -2.97 -7.32
N VAL A 12 -6.48 -1.97 -6.49
CA VAL A 12 -6.70 -0.56 -6.84
C VAL A 12 -5.79 -0.12 -8.00
N TYR A 13 -4.65 -0.78 -8.22
CA TYR A 13 -3.59 -0.27 -9.08
C TYR A 13 -3.48 -0.93 -10.46
N LYS A 14 -4.08 -2.10 -10.72
CA LYS A 14 -3.86 -2.82 -12.00
C LYS A 14 -4.99 -3.74 -12.45
N ARG A 15 -5.10 -3.86 -13.79
CA ARG A 15 -5.91 -4.88 -14.47
C ARG A 15 -5.19 -6.24 -14.39
N GLN A 16 -5.93 -7.26 -14.02
CA GLN A 16 -5.42 -8.59 -13.71
C GLN A 16 -4.60 -9.26 -14.84
N GLU A 17 -5.17 -9.34 -16.04
CA GLU A 17 -4.55 -10.04 -17.14
C GLU A 17 -3.29 -9.35 -17.65
N GLU A 18 -3.35 -8.03 -17.83
CA GLU A 18 -2.21 -7.22 -18.27
C GLU A 18 -1.07 -7.23 -17.24
N ALA A 19 -1.39 -7.26 -15.94
CA ALA A 19 -0.39 -7.29 -14.89
C ALA A 19 0.38 -8.62 -14.87
N VAL A 20 -0.30 -9.76 -15.04
CA VAL A 20 0.37 -11.07 -15.09
C VAL A 20 1.28 -11.18 -16.31
N LEU A 21 0.82 -10.72 -17.48
CA LEU A 21 1.64 -10.72 -18.69
C LEU A 21 2.87 -9.81 -18.56
N LYS A 22 2.75 -8.67 -17.87
CA LYS A 22 3.82 -7.69 -17.74
C LYS A 22 4.80 -8.01 -16.60
N TYR A 23 4.31 -8.51 -15.48
CA TYR A 23 5.08 -8.65 -14.23
C TYR A 23 5.25 -10.11 -13.78
N GLY A 24 4.65 -11.07 -14.50
CA GLY A 24 4.78 -12.49 -14.18
C GLY A 24 4.39 -12.80 -12.73
N THR A 25 5.28 -13.47 -12.02
CA THR A 25 5.09 -13.89 -10.63
C THR A 25 4.99 -12.73 -9.64
N LEU A 26 5.48 -11.52 -9.97
CA LEU A 26 5.28 -10.31 -9.17
C LEU A 26 3.83 -9.82 -9.19
N ALA A 27 2.99 -10.31 -10.11
CA ALA A 27 1.55 -10.06 -10.11
C ALA A 27 0.74 -11.21 -9.49
N ARG A 28 1.42 -12.26 -8.96
CA ARG A 28 0.74 -13.35 -8.26
C ARG A 28 0.35 -12.92 -6.85
N MET A 29 -0.95 -12.75 -6.65
CA MET A 29 -1.58 -12.33 -5.40
C MET A 29 -2.57 -13.37 -4.90
N ASN A 30 -2.87 -13.34 -3.61
CA ASN A 30 -3.95 -14.12 -3.00
C ASN A 30 -4.68 -13.25 -1.98
N PRO A 31 -5.95 -12.90 -2.24
CA PRO A 31 -6.76 -13.18 -3.42
C PRO A 31 -6.12 -12.67 -4.73
N PRO A 32 -6.43 -13.26 -5.89
CA PRO A 32 -5.84 -12.84 -7.15
C PRO A 32 -6.33 -11.44 -7.57
N LEU A 33 -5.52 -10.74 -8.35
CA LEU A 33 -5.92 -9.48 -8.96
C LEU A 33 -7.24 -9.66 -9.73
N ARG A 34 -8.07 -8.62 -9.77
CA ARG A 34 -9.43 -8.67 -10.30
C ARG A 34 -9.58 -7.80 -11.55
N THR A 35 -10.78 -7.81 -12.12
CA THR A 35 -11.11 -7.03 -13.31
C THR A 35 -11.13 -5.52 -13.03
N GLU A 36 -11.13 -4.70 -14.08
CA GLU A 36 -11.29 -3.25 -13.93
C GLU A 36 -12.64 -2.89 -13.28
N GLU A 37 -13.69 -3.66 -13.56
CA GLU A 37 -15.00 -3.45 -12.91
C GLU A 37 -14.91 -3.68 -11.40
N ASP A 38 -14.24 -4.75 -10.96
CA ASP A 38 -14.02 -5.01 -9.54
C ASP A 38 -13.16 -3.90 -8.90
N ARG A 39 -12.12 -3.43 -9.61
CA ARG A 39 -11.30 -2.30 -9.16
C ARG A 39 -12.16 -1.05 -8.92
N GLN A 40 -13.04 -0.71 -9.84
CA GLN A 40 -13.95 0.45 -9.69
C GLN A 40 -14.91 0.26 -8.51
N ARG A 41 -15.38 -0.95 -8.26
CA ARG A 41 -16.22 -1.27 -7.09
C ARG A 41 -15.45 -1.10 -5.78
N ILE A 42 -14.17 -1.48 -5.72
CA ILE A 42 -13.30 -1.25 -4.57
C ILE A 42 -13.12 0.25 -4.32
N ILE A 43 -12.80 1.03 -5.37
CA ILE A 43 -12.68 2.49 -5.27
C ILE A 43 -13.97 3.11 -4.74
N LYS A 44 -15.12 2.70 -5.28
CA LYS A 44 -16.42 3.15 -4.81
C LYS A 44 -16.66 2.79 -3.34
N GLY A 45 -16.32 1.58 -2.93
CA GLY A 45 -16.40 1.17 -1.53
C GLY A 45 -15.51 1.99 -0.60
N LEU A 46 -14.32 2.39 -1.06
CA LEU A 46 -13.44 3.32 -0.34
C LEU A 46 -14.07 4.72 -0.21
N GLN A 47 -14.68 5.24 -1.28
CA GLN A 47 -15.35 6.55 -1.30
C GLN A 47 -16.59 6.58 -0.38
N GLU A 48 -17.41 5.54 -0.41
CA GLU A 48 -18.64 5.44 0.36
C GLU A 48 -18.41 5.04 1.83
N GLY A 49 -17.17 4.68 2.19
CA GLY A 49 -16.83 4.24 3.55
C GLY A 49 -17.23 2.79 3.86
N THR A 50 -17.71 2.02 2.89
CA THR A 50 -17.96 0.57 3.07
C THR A 50 -16.64 -0.20 3.28
N ILE A 51 -15.56 0.27 2.65
CA ILE A 51 -14.20 -0.17 2.90
C ILE A 51 -13.52 0.91 3.74
N GLU A 52 -13.25 0.59 4.99
CA GLU A 52 -12.77 1.56 5.97
C GLU A 52 -11.24 1.56 6.14
N ILE A 53 -10.54 0.49 5.71
CA ILE A 53 -9.12 0.28 5.98
C ILE A 53 -8.40 -0.12 4.70
N ILE A 54 -7.21 0.47 4.50
CA ILE A 54 -6.23 0.05 3.50
C ILE A 54 -5.07 -0.60 4.24
N ALA A 55 -4.81 -1.87 3.93
CA ALA A 55 -3.72 -2.66 4.48
C ALA A 55 -2.77 -3.12 3.38
N THR A 56 -1.51 -3.41 3.73
CA THR A 56 -0.47 -3.72 2.75
C THR A 56 -0.26 -5.21 2.53
N ASP A 57 -0.56 -6.05 3.54
CA ASP A 57 -0.19 -7.48 3.55
C ASP A 57 1.23 -7.73 3.03
N HIS A 58 2.18 -6.98 3.59
CA HIS A 58 3.59 -7.02 3.20
C HIS A 58 4.13 -8.45 3.24
N ALA A 59 4.40 -9.02 2.07
CA ALA A 59 4.82 -10.41 1.90
C ALA A 59 6.18 -10.48 1.19
N PRO A 60 7.29 -10.33 1.92
CA PRO A 60 8.63 -10.44 1.35
C PRO A 60 8.94 -11.89 0.97
N HIS A 61 9.39 -12.08 -0.27
CA HIS A 61 9.86 -13.35 -0.81
C HIS A 61 11.22 -13.16 -1.46
N SER A 62 12.04 -14.20 -1.45
CA SER A 62 13.34 -14.16 -2.13
C SER A 62 13.17 -14.14 -3.65
N LYS A 63 14.24 -13.71 -4.35
CA LYS A 63 14.25 -13.74 -5.80
C LYS A 63 14.08 -15.16 -6.34
N GLU A 64 14.74 -16.14 -5.73
CA GLU A 64 14.68 -17.55 -6.10
C GLU A 64 13.27 -18.13 -5.95
N GLU A 65 12.52 -17.69 -4.95
CA GLU A 65 11.12 -18.09 -4.78
C GLU A 65 10.22 -17.48 -5.85
N LYS A 66 10.43 -16.22 -6.18
CA LYS A 66 9.63 -15.52 -7.21
C LYS A 66 10.03 -15.88 -8.64
N ASP A 67 11.23 -16.40 -8.88
CA ASP A 67 11.69 -16.85 -10.20
C ASP A 67 11.11 -18.25 -10.61
N LYS A 68 10.39 -18.91 -9.73
CA LYS A 68 9.70 -20.17 -10.03
C LYS A 68 8.56 -19.95 -11.05
N PRO A 69 8.08 -21.04 -11.72
CA PRO A 69 6.87 -20.97 -12.53
C PRO A 69 5.69 -20.36 -11.78
N LEU A 70 4.77 -19.72 -12.50
CA LEU A 70 3.66 -18.95 -11.90
C LEU A 70 2.80 -19.78 -10.93
N ASP A 71 2.61 -21.06 -11.19
CA ASP A 71 1.85 -22.00 -10.37
C ASP A 71 2.59 -22.42 -9.09
N GLN A 72 3.91 -22.29 -9.03
CA GLN A 72 4.77 -22.70 -7.91
C GLN A 72 5.32 -21.51 -7.09
N ALA A 73 5.42 -20.31 -7.69
CA ALA A 73 5.89 -19.15 -6.98
C ALA A 73 4.93 -18.77 -5.84
N PRO A 74 5.41 -18.28 -4.69
CA PRO A 74 4.54 -17.81 -3.62
C PRO A 74 3.75 -16.57 -4.04
N SER A 75 2.53 -16.42 -3.50
CA SER A 75 1.71 -15.23 -3.67
C SER A 75 2.18 -14.09 -2.76
N GLY A 76 1.98 -12.85 -3.19
CA GLY A 76 2.28 -11.65 -2.41
C GLY A 76 3.48 -10.86 -2.89
N ILE A 77 3.54 -9.62 -2.41
CA ILE A 77 4.57 -8.62 -2.75
C ILE A 77 4.98 -7.83 -1.52
N THR A 78 6.11 -7.13 -1.60
CA THR A 78 6.45 -6.10 -0.63
C THR A 78 5.54 -4.89 -0.82
N GLY A 79 4.98 -4.33 0.25
CA GLY A 79 3.99 -3.25 0.16
C GLY A 79 4.20 -2.08 1.10
N ILE A 80 4.90 -2.25 2.24
CA ILE A 80 4.99 -1.21 3.29
C ILE A 80 5.59 0.08 2.74
N GLU A 81 6.66 0.00 1.96
CA GLU A 81 7.42 1.17 1.52
C GLU A 81 6.73 1.96 0.39
N THR A 82 5.78 1.35 -0.30
CA THR A 82 5.11 1.97 -1.45
C THR A 82 3.64 2.30 -1.21
N SER A 83 3.02 1.78 -0.15
CA SER A 83 1.57 1.86 0.06
C SER A 83 1.03 3.30 0.16
N LEU A 84 1.71 4.17 0.91
CA LEU A 84 1.30 5.58 1.03
C LEU A 84 1.41 6.30 -0.32
N ALA A 85 2.57 6.17 -0.97
CA ALA A 85 2.83 6.82 -2.26
C ALA A 85 1.88 6.32 -3.37
N LEU A 86 1.57 5.03 -3.38
CA LEU A 86 0.55 4.46 -4.27
C LEU A 86 -0.83 5.05 -3.96
N GLY A 87 -1.20 5.14 -2.69
CA GLY A 87 -2.46 5.77 -2.27
C GLY A 87 -2.55 7.23 -2.73
N VAL A 88 -1.49 8.02 -2.57
CA VAL A 88 -1.42 9.40 -3.06
C VAL A 88 -1.56 9.43 -4.58
N THR A 89 -0.75 8.67 -5.31
CA THR A 89 -0.70 8.71 -6.78
C THR A 89 -1.99 8.18 -7.43
N GLU A 90 -2.54 7.07 -6.91
CA GLU A 90 -3.62 6.34 -7.58
C GLU A 90 -5.01 6.70 -7.06
N LEU A 91 -5.12 7.21 -5.84
CA LEU A 91 -6.41 7.56 -5.24
C LEU A 91 -6.59 9.07 -5.08
N VAL A 92 -5.58 9.77 -4.56
CA VAL A 92 -5.72 11.21 -4.29
C VAL A 92 -5.52 12.02 -5.56
N GLU A 93 -4.44 11.83 -6.30
CA GLU A 93 -4.17 12.54 -7.56
C GLU A 93 -5.27 12.32 -8.62
N LYS A 94 -5.86 11.14 -8.64
CA LYS A 94 -6.97 10.80 -9.53
C LYS A 94 -8.33 11.29 -9.02
N GLY A 95 -8.37 11.98 -7.88
CA GLY A 95 -9.59 12.56 -7.31
C GLY A 95 -10.60 11.57 -6.76
N TYR A 96 -10.20 10.33 -6.52
CA TYR A 96 -11.08 9.33 -5.90
C TYR A 96 -11.25 9.55 -4.40
N LEU A 97 -10.19 9.94 -3.69
CA LEU A 97 -10.21 10.27 -2.27
C LEU A 97 -9.54 11.62 -2.03
N SER A 98 -9.94 12.31 -0.97
CA SER A 98 -9.12 13.38 -0.42
C SER A 98 -7.92 12.79 0.34
N MET A 99 -6.88 13.60 0.56
CA MET A 99 -5.73 13.21 1.36
C MET A 99 -6.14 12.73 2.76
N MET A 100 -7.05 13.45 3.41
CA MET A 100 -7.53 13.07 4.74
C MET A 100 -8.26 11.73 4.74
N GLN A 101 -9.10 11.45 3.73
CA GLN A 101 -9.76 10.15 3.60
C GLN A 101 -8.76 9.01 3.41
N LEU A 102 -7.70 9.22 2.62
CA LEU A 102 -6.62 8.23 2.48
C LEU A 102 -5.94 7.98 3.83
N LEU A 103 -5.52 9.05 4.52
CA LEU A 103 -4.80 8.94 5.79
C LEU A 103 -5.66 8.30 6.89
N GLU A 104 -6.95 8.63 6.98
CA GLU A 104 -7.87 7.99 7.91
C GLU A 104 -7.90 6.47 7.75
N LYS A 105 -7.94 5.99 6.50
CA LYS A 105 -7.97 4.56 6.18
C LYS A 105 -6.66 3.83 6.47
N MET A 106 -5.56 4.54 6.55
CA MET A 106 -4.24 3.98 6.84
C MET A 106 -3.78 4.20 8.29
N THR A 107 -4.49 5.01 9.09
CA THR A 107 -4.08 5.37 10.45
C THR A 107 -5.18 5.15 11.48
N ILE A 108 -6.09 6.11 11.63
CA ILE A 108 -7.08 6.09 12.73
C ILE A 108 -8.09 4.95 12.59
N ASN A 109 -8.49 4.56 11.38
CA ASN A 109 -9.45 3.49 11.20
C ASN A 109 -8.89 2.11 11.60
N PRO A 110 -7.68 1.69 11.14
CA PRO A 110 -7.07 0.47 11.68
C PRO A 110 -6.77 0.56 13.18
N ALA A 111 -6.36 1.72 13.70
CA ALA A 111 -6.14 1.89 15.13
C ALA A 111 -7.42 1.67 15.95
N LYS A 112 -8.56 2.19 15.49
CA LYS A 112 -9.86 1.92 16.12
C LYS A 112 -10.24 0.45 16.08
N LEU A 113 -10.03 -0.24 14.94
CA LEU A 113 -10.36 -1.65 14.78
C LEU A 113 -9.60 -2.54 15.78
N TYR A 114 -8.31 -2.23 15.97
CA TYR A 114 -7.44 -3.00 16.86
C TYR A 114 -7.34 -2.44 18.28
N ASN A 115 -8.15 -1.43 18.64
CA ASN A 115 -8.13 -0.77 19.94
C ASN A 115 -6.74 -0.22 20.31
N MET A 116 -6.02 0.35 19.34
CA MET A 116 -4.71 0.97 19.52
C MET A 116 -4.85 2.44 19.91
N GLU A 117 -3.88 2.96 20.65
CA GLU A 117 -3.83 4.39 21.02
C GLU A 117 -3.25 5.29 19.91
N GLN A 118 -2.55 4.71 18.95
CA GLN A 118 -1.93 5.36 17.81
C GLN A 118 -2.97 5.90 16.80
N GLY A 119 -2.46 6.45 15.69
CA GLY A 119 -3.30 6.88 14.56
C GLY A 119 -3.91 8.27 14.73
N ARG A 120 -3.48 9.05 15.72
CA ARG A 120 -3.93 10.43 15.96
C ARG A 120 -2.83 11.30 16.55
N LEU A 121 -2.85 12.59 16.22
CA LEU A 121 -2.03 13.59 16.85
C LEU A 121 -2.82 14.24 17.99
N GLN A 122 -2.53 13.85 19.22
CA GLN A 122 -3.21 14.32 20.41
C GLN A 122 -2.24 14.39 21.58
N GLU A 123 -2.33 15.45 22.40
CA GLU A 123 -1.52 15.59 23.61
C GLU A 123 -1.71 14.39 24.54
N GLY A 124 -0.59 13.88 25.08
CA GLY A 124 -0.57 12.70 25.97
C GLY A 124 -0.69 11.36 25.28
N LYS A 125 -0.75 11.31 23.94
CA LYS A 125 -0.74 10.06 23.16
C LYS A 125 0.65 9.75 22.58
N PRO A 126 0.92 8.50 22.17
CA PRO A 126 2.18 8.13 21.53
C PRO A 126 2.48 9.03 20.32
N ALA A 127 3.72 9.51 20.23
CA ALA A 127 4.19 10.34 19.13
C ALA A 127 4.77 9.47 18.00
N ASP A 128 3.94 8.61 17.43
CA ASP A 128 4.26 7.84 16.23
C ASP A 128 3.77 8.62 15.01
N VAL A 129 4.71 9.28 14.32
CA VAL A 129 4.39 10.28 13.29
C VAL A 129 5.20 10.04 12.04
N VAL A 130 4.57 10.19 10.89
CA VAL A 130 5.23 10.20 9.57
C VAL A 130 5.13 11.60 8.98
N LEU A 131 6.28 12.14 8.54
CA LEU A 131 6.34 13.37 7.75
C LEU A 131 6.63 13.01 6.30
N PHE A 132 5.78 13.46 5.39
CA PHE A 132 5.94 13.22 3.96
C PHE A 132 5.59 14.46 3.15
N ASP A 133 6.17 14.56 1.96
CA ASP A 133 5.82 15.57 0.98
C ASP A 133 4.83 14.95 -0.02
N PRO A 134 3.57 15.39 -0.06
CA PRO A 134 2.56 14.81 -0.94
C PRO A 134 2.82 15.09 -2.43
N GLU A 135 3.55 16.16 -2.75
CA GLU A 135 3.80 16.59 -4.14
C GLU A 135 5.13 16.07 -4.70
N GLU A 136 6.05 15.65 -3.84
CA GLU A 136 7.34 15.17 -4.30
C GLU A 136 7.21 13.85 -5.08
N GLU A 137 7.62 13.89 -6.35
CA GLU A 137 7.74 12.71 -7.21
C GLU A 137 9.07 11.99 -6.93
N TRP A 138 9.02 10.70 -6.79
CA TRP A 138 10.19 9.85 -6.61
C TRP A 138 10.03 8.53 -7.36
N GLU A 139 11.15 7.89 -7.70
CA GLU A 139 11.14 6.61 -8.38
C GLU A 139 11.42 5.47 -7.38
N VAL A 140 10.64 4.41 -7.45
CA VAL A 140 10.84 3.20 -6.62
C VAL A 140 12.07 2.45 -7.13
N LYS A 141 13.23 2.67 -6.51
CA LYS A 141 14.52 2.06 -6.89
C LYS A 141 15.13 1.21 -5.80
N GLU A 142 15.02 1.67 -4.58
CA GLU A 142 15.68 1.08 -3.42
C GLU A 142 14.64 0.62 -2.40
N TYR A 143 14.94 -0.46 -1.71
CA TYR A 143 14.10 -1.03 -0.67
C TYR A 143 14.90 -1.15 0.62
N LYS A 144 14.29 -0.79 1.74
CA LYS A 144 14.82 -1.07 3.09
C LYS A 144 14.48 -2.50 3.52
N SER A 145 13.42 -3.05 2.96
CA SER A 145 13.09 -4.47 3.09
C SER A 145 14.22 -5.35 2.52
N LYS A 146 14.46 -6.51 3.14
CA LYS A 146 15.43 -7.50 2.63
C LYS A 146 15.01 -8.09 1.28
N ALA A 147 13.74 -8.07 0.97
CA ALA A 147 13.18 -8.54 -0.28
C ALA A 147 12.72 -7.38 -1.16
N THR A 148 12.85 -7.55 -2.47
CA THR A 148 12.53 -6.55 -3.48
C THR A 148 11.44 -7.01 -4.44
N ASN A 149 10.62 -8.00 -4.03
CA ASN A 149 9.57 -8.60 -4.84
C ASN A 149 8.36 -7.65 -4.99
N SER A 150 8.55 -6.58 -5.75
CA SER A 150 7.53 -5.58 -6.02
C SER A 150 7.37 -5.33 -7.53
N PRO A 151 6.14 -5.30 -8.04
CA PRO A 151 5.87 -4.94 -9.43
C PRO A 151 6.02 -3.43 -9.68
N PHE A 152 6.21 -2.63 -8.63
CA PHE A 152 6.29 -1.18 -8.69
C PHE A 152 7.70 -0.64 -8.87
N THR A 153 8.72 -1.49 -8.89
CA THR A 153 10.11 -1.09 -9.17
C THR A 153 10.18 -0.33 -10.49
N GLY A 154 10.81 0.86 -10.47
CA GLY A 154 10.89 1.77 -11.60
C GLY A 154 9.68 2.68 -11.79
N TRP A 155 8.64 2.55 -10.95
CA TRP A 155 7.50 3.46 -11.01
C TRP A 155 7.85 4.81 -10.39
N LYS A 156 7.31 5.86 -11.00
CA LYS A 156 7.31 7.20 -10.44
C LYS A 156 6.04 7.39 -9.65
N LEU A 157 6.18 7.71 -8.39
CA LEU A 157 5.08 7.89 -7.43
C LEU A 157 5.23 9.25 -6.76
N LYS A 158 4.11 9.88 -6.39
CA LYS A 158 4.05 11.04 -5.50
C LYS A 158 3.87 10.61 -4.04
N GLY A 159 4.23 11.49 -3.12
CA GLY A 159 4.09 11.21 -1.70
C GLY A 159 5.34 10.59 -1.10
N LYS A 160 6.43 11.38 -1.05
CA LYS A 160 7.73 10.94 -0.51
C LYS A 160 7.78 11.10 1.01
N VAL A 161 7.95 9.99 1.73
CA VAL A 161 8.23 10.01 3.17
C VAL A 161 9.63 10.57 3.39
N LYS A 162 9.76 11.50 4.35
CA LYS A 162 11.02 12.13 4.75
C LYS A 162 11.50 11.62 6.09
N TYR A 163 10.60 11.57 7.05
CA TYR A 163 10.91 11.17 8.42
C TYR A 163 9.82 10.27 8.97
N THR A 164 10.24 9.30 9.75
CA THR A 164 9.36 8.52 10.62
C THR A 164 9.80 8.72 12.05
N ILE A 165 8.86 9.06 12.93
CA ILE A 165 9.07 9.13 14.37
C ILE A 165 8.35 7.93 14.96
N CYS A 166 9.06 7.10 15.69
CA CYS A 166 8.50 5.93 16.34
C CYS A 166 9.10 5.82 17.75
N ASP A 167 8.24 5.74 18.75
CA ASP A 167 8.66 5.71 20.18
C ASP A 167 9.66 6.84 20.50
N GLY A 168 9.39 8.04 19.99
CA GLY A 168 10.22 9.23 20.17
C GLY A 168 11.55 9.24 19.42
N LYS A 169 11.85 8.22 18.61
CA LYS A 169 13.06 8.15 17.77
C LYS A 169 12.77 8.64 16.38
N ILE A 170 13.58 9.57 15.89
CA ILE A 170 13.49 10.10 14.53
C ILE A 170 14.34 9.22 13.60
N ILE A 171 13.73 8.76 12.52
CA ILE A 171 14.37 8.01 11.45
C ILE A 171 14.19 8.81 10.16
N GLU A 172 15.30 9.24 9.56
CA GLU A 172 15.35 9.86 8.23
C GLU A 172 15.41 8.77 7.15
N LEU A 173 14.65 8.95 6.05
CA LEU A 173 14.49 7.95 4.99
C LEU A 173 15.08 8.41 3.65
#